data_c56979123e4cb5cbc172facdd92d02ec
#
_entry.id   c56979123e4cb5cbc172facdd92d02ec
#
_cell.length_a   1.000
_cell.length_b   1.000
_cell.length_c   1.000
_cell.angle_alpha   90.00
_cell.angle_beta   90.00
_cell.angle_gamma   90.00
#
_symmetry.space_group_name_H-M   'P 1'
#
loop_
_entity.id
_entity.type
_entity.pdbx_description
1 polymer ?
#
loop_
_entity_poly.entity_id
_entity_poly.type
_entity_poly.pdbx_seq_one_letter_code
_entity_poly.pdbx_strand_id
1 'polypeptide(L)'
;MVVEAGPAGRSSRSCGAGAVELTERFQILALDGGGFRGMFSAAVLTRLEEDLGIRIVDHFDLIAGTSTGGIIALGLGLGLSPREILAFYTEHGPRIFRDRSRMRGLRHLLRAKYGSGPLKAALTEVFGDRTFGESTKRIVITSYNVAADDVYLFRTPHLPTLKRDWREKAVNVALATSAAPTYLPGMALDGARLIDGGVWANNPSMVALTEAIGPLSVPLNAVRVFNLGTTIDVRSRHRRLDHGGLLPWAIDAVEVLMRAQSESAIKQVRHFIGKSNVFRLNPTVPTGAVALDKVDIETLYGLAGHVSRDASPAVHRMFCDHRAPVFAPHFPASEG
;
A
#
# COMPACT_ATOMS: atom_id res chain seq x y z
N MET A 1 31.19 57.40 -26.95
CA MET A 1 30.98 56.49 -28.08
C MET A 1 30.18 55.32 -27.61
N VAL A 2 28.85 55.37 -27.81
CA VAL A 2 27.85 54.42 -27.33
C VAL A 2 27.71 53.39 -28.41
N VAL A 3 27.84 52.08 -28.11
CA VAL A 3 27.55 50.97 -29.03
C VAL A 3 26.26 50.31 -28.51
N GLU A 4 25.19 50.46 -29.29
CA GLU A 4 23.92 49.80 -29.12
C GLU A 4 24.05 48.32 -29.52
N ALA A 5 23.59 47.40 -28.65
CA ALA A 5 23.42 45.99 -28.94
C ALA A 5 21.93 45.70 -29.15
N GLY A 6 21.59 45.24 -30.36
CA GLY A 6 20.23 44.86 -30.77
C GLY A 6 19.72 43.58 -30.09
N PRO A 7 18.39 43.34 -30.09
CA PRO A 7 17.78 42.24 -29.33
C PRO A 7 17.93 40.89 -30.08
N ALA A 8 18.51 39.90 -29.38
CA ALA A 8 18.53 38.51 -29.84
C ALA A 8 17.15 37.87 -29.59
N GLY A 9 16.51 37.45 -30.67
CA GLY A 9 15.25 36.72 -30.66
C GLY A 9 15.37 35.38 -29.92
N ARG A 10 14.65 35.22 -28.84
CA ARG A 10 14.43 33.93 -28.18
C ARG A 10 13.30 33.19 -28.89
N SER A 11 13.65 32.18 -29.66
CA SER A 11 12.72 31.17 -30.14
C SER A 11 12.30 30.32 -28.93
N SER A 12 11.10 30.52 -28.43
CA SER A 12 10.47 29.65 -27.44
C SER A 12 10.03 28.35 -28.11
N ARG A 13 10.86 27.30 -28.03
CA ARG A 13 10.40 25.94 -28.25
C ARG A 13 9.56 25.53 -27.04
N SER A 14 8.23 25.55 -27.18
CA SER A 14 7.31 24.94 -26.25
C SER A 14 7.48 23.42 -26.32
N CYS A 15 8.19 22.82 -25.35
CA CYS A 15 8.02 21.42 -25.05
C CYS A 15 6.58 21.23 -24.54
N GLY A 16 5.73 20.63 -25.38
CA GLY A 16 4.40 20.20 -25.00
C GLY A 16 4.50 19.08 -23.96
N ALA A 17 4.61 19.43 -22.69
CA ALA A 17 4.19 18.55 -21.62
C ALA A 17 2.68 18.48 -21.75
N GLY A 18 2.13 17.29 -22.03
CA GLY A 18 0.69 17.06 -22.03
C GLY A 18 0.13 17.56 -20.71
N ALA A 19 -0.59 18.67 -20.74
CA ALA A 19 -1.26 19.22 -19.58
C ALA A 19 -2.23 18.14 -19.10
N VAL A 20 -1.95 17.54 -17.96
CA VAL A 20 -2.94 16.77 -17.20
C VAL A 20 -4.05 17.78 -16.92
N GLU A 21 -5.24 17.54 -17.46
CA GLU A 21 -6.42 18.34 -17.19
C GLU A 21 -6.54 18.43 -15.66
N LEU A 22 -6.39 19.63 -15.12
CA LEU A 22 -6.38 19.87 -13.66
C LEU A 22 -7.79 19.55 -13.15
N THR A 23 -7.99 18.33 -12.73
CA THR A 23 -9.21 17.92 -12.07
C THR A 23 -9.31 18.70 -10.76
N GLU A 24 -10.47 19.27 -10.46
CA GLU A 24 -10.74 20.01 -9.21
C GLU A 24 -10.50 19.13 -7.98
N ARG A 25 -10.32 17.82 -8.14
CA ARG A 25 -10.14 16.83 -7.09
C ARG A 25 -9.25 15.67 -7.55
N PHE A 26 -8.37 15.22 -6.66
CA PHE A 26 -7.52 14.04 -6.81
C PHE A 26 -7.64 13.17 -5.56
N GLN A 27 -8.10 11.94 -5.71
CA GLN A 27 -8.40 11.05 -4.60
C GLN A 27 -7.40 9.90 -4.51
N ILE A 28 -6.88 9.68 -3.31
CA ILE A 28 -5.88 8.67 -2.99
C ILE A 28 -6.50 7.62 -2.06
N LEU A 29 -6.38 6.34 -2.44
CA LEU A 29 -6.62 5.21 -1.55
C LEU A 29 -5.28 4.70 -1.03
N ALA A 30 -5.03 4.84 0.27
CA ALA A 30 -3.81 4.39 0.92
C ALA A 30 -4.09 3.19 1.83
N LEU A 31 -3.42 2.07 1.58
CA LEU A 31 -3.67 0.77 2.22
C LEU A 31 -2.46 0.38 3.08
N ASP A 32 -2.67 0.33 4.40
CA ASP A 32 -1.60 0.03 5.36
C ASP A 32 -1.13 -1.44 5.27
N GLY A 33 0.12 -1.66 5.67
CA GLY A 33 0.66 -3.00 5.91
C GLY A 33 0.09 -3.65 7.18
N GLY A 34 0.09 -4.99 7.22
CA GLY A 34 -0.41 -5.69 8.39
C GLY A 34 -0.48 -7.22 8.30
N GLY A 35 0.18 -7.84 7.34
CA GLY A 35 0.19 -9.30 7.17
C GLY A 35 -1.21 -9.88 6.94
N PHE A 36 -1.59 -10.95 7.63
CA PHE A 36 -2.91 -11.57 7.47
C PHE A 36 -4.07 -10.63 7.84
N ARG A 37 -3.84 -9.60 8.64
CA ARG A 37 -4.87 -8.59 8.97
C ARG A 37 -5.34 -7.78 7.75
N GLY A 38 -4.66 -7.87 6.59
CA GLY A 38 -5.16 -7.33 5.32
C GLY A 38 -6.51 -7.88 4.90
N MET A 39 -6.89 -9.06 5.39
CA MET A 39 -8.24 -9.60 5.26
C MET A 39 -9.31 -8.61 5.78
N PHE A 40 -9.06 -7.91 6.90
CA PHE A 40 -9.95 -6.86 7.40
C PHE A 40 -10.12 -5.75 6.37
N SER A 41 -9.01 -5.27 5.79
CA SER A 41 -9.07 -4.18 4.79
C SER A 41 -9.83 -4.61 3.53
N ALA A 42 -9.60 -5.84 3.04
CA ALA A 42 -10.36 -6.39 1.90
C ALA A 42 -11.86 -6.55 2.22
N ALA A 43 -12.19 -7.03 3.43
CA ALA A 43 -13.57 -7.17 3.88
C ALA A 43 -14.30 -5.83 4.01
N VAL A 44 -13.62 -4.79 4.54
CA VAL A 44 -14.18 -3.42 4.61
C VAL A 44 -14.46 -2.89 3.21
N LEU A 45 -13.51 -3.01 2.28
CA LEU A 45 -13.72 -2.56 0.89
C LEU A 45 -14.88 -3.31 0.23
N THR A 46 -14.99 -4.62 0.44
CA THR A 46 -16.11 -5.44 -0.06
C THR A 46 -17.46 -4.91 0.47
N ARG A 47 -17.54 -4.67 1.77
CA ARG A 47 -18.76 -4.15 2.40
C ARG A 47 -19.11 -2.74 1.93
N LEU A 48 -18.12 -1.87 1.76
CA LEU A 48 -18.34 -0.52 1.25
C LEU A 48 -18.91 -0.55 -0.19
N GLU A 49 -18.40 -1.45 -1.06
CA GLU A 49 -18.97 -1.62 -2.41
C GLU A 49 -20.42 -2.12 -2.37
N GLU A 50 -20.72 -3.08 -1.48
CA GLU A 50 -22.08 -3.61 -1.29
C GLU A 50 -23.03 -2.56 -0.73
N ASP A 51 -22.63 -1.85 0.34
CA ASP A 51 -23.46 -0.87 1.04
C ASP A 51 -23.75 0.37 0.17
N LEU A 52 -22.81 0.77 -0.68
CA LEU A 52 -22.89 1.98 -1.49
C LEU A 52 -23.32 1.72 -2.95
N GLY A 53 -23.32 0.48 -3.39
CA GLY A 53 -23.65 0.11 -4.78
C GLY A 53 -22.65 0.66 -5.80
N ILE A 54 -21.36 0.71 -5.47
CA ILE A 54 -20.29 1.30 -6.28
C ILE A 54 -19.16 0.30 -6.52
N ARG A 55 -18.28 0.62 -7.46
CA ARG A 55 -16.92 0.06 -7.52
C ARG A 55 -15.98 1.06 -6.87
N ILE A 56 -15.43 0.72 -5.71
CA ILE A 56 -14.60 1.63 -4.91
C ILE A 56 -13.40 2.18 -5.70
N VAL A 57 -12.79 1.35 -6.53
CA VAL A 57 -11.62 1.69 -7.34
C VAL A 57 -11.91 2.80 -8.37
N ASP A 58 -13.17 3.00 -8.78
CA ASP A 58 -13.54 4.02 -9.77
C ASP A 58 -13.48 5.44 -9.20
N HIS A 59 -13.40 5.57 -7.88
CA HIS A 59 -13.38 6.85 -7.18
C HIS A 59 -11.98 7.31 -6.79
N PHE A 60 -10.92 6.53 -7.11
CA PHE A 60 -9.55 6.86 -6.72
C PHE A 60 -8.61 6.98 -7.92
N ASP A 61 -7.86 8.10 -7.96
CA ASP A 61 -6.89 8.43 -9.01
C ASP A 61 -5.56 7.73 -8.80
N LEU A 62 -5.20 7.46 -7.54
CA LEU A 62 -3.98 6.79 -7.12
C LEU A 62 -4.28 5.81 -5.99
N ILE A 63 -3.74 4.60 -6.08
CA ILE A 63 -3.79 3.61 -5.02
C ILE A 63 -2.37 3.38 -4.51
N ALA A 64 -2.15 3.52 -3.22
CA ALA A 64 -0.86 3.22 -2.60
C ALA A 64 -1.00 2.08 -1.60
N GLY A 65 -0.04 1.16 -1.58
CA GLY A 65 -0.09 0.02 -0.69
C GLY A 65 1.27 -0.38 -0.13
N THR A 66 1.26 -0.92 1.08
CA THR A 66 2.42 -1.51 1.74
C THR A 66 2.11 -2.94 2.13
N SER A 67 3.01 -3.89 1.86
CA SER A 67 2.85 -5.28 2.31
C SER A 67 1.49 -5.87 1.85
N THR A 68 0.67 -6.32 2.77
CA THR A 68 -0.70 -6.77 2.47
C THR A 68 -1.54 -5.71 1.75
N GLY A 69 -1.38 -4.42 2.11
CA GLY A 69 -2.00 -3.30 1.38
C GLY A 69 -1.51 -3.19 -0.06
N GLY A 70 -0.24 -3.54 -0.31
CA GLY A 70 0.34 -3.63 -1.66
C GLY A 70 -0.28 -4.77 -2.48
N ILE A 71 -0.54 -5.93 -1.87
CA ILE A 71 -1.27 -7.04 -2.51
C ILE A 71 -2.68 -6.61 -2.90
N ILE A 72 -3.39 -5.91 -2.00
CA ILE A 72 -4.73 -5.38 -2.27
C ILE A 72 -4.69 -4.35 -3.41
N ALA A 73 -3.73 -3.42 -3.37
CA ALA A 73 -3.55 -2.41 -4.42
C ALA A 73 -3.29 -3.03 -5.80
N LEU A 74 -2.44 -4.08 -5.86
CA LEU A 74 -2.21 -4.86 -7.08
C LEU A 74 -3.50 -5.52 -7.58
N GLY A 75 -4.22 -6.19 -6.70
CA GLY A 75 -5.49 -6.83 -7.07
C GLY A 75 -6.48 -5.83 -7.66
N LEU A 76 -6.71 -4.71 -6.97
CA LEU A 76 -7.61 -3.65 -7.45
C LEU A 76 -7.16 -3.07 -8.79
N GLY A 77 -5.88 -2.79 -8.96
CA GLY A 77 -5.34 -2.24 -10.20
C GLY A 77 -5.39 -3.21 -11.37
N LEU A 78 -5.24 -4.50 -11.11
CA LEU A 78 -5.37 -5.56 -12.10
C LEU A 78 -6.83 -6.00 -12.32
N GLY A 79 -7.80 -5.28 -11.76
CA GLY A 79 -9.21 -5.46 -12.04
C GLY A 79 -9.94 -6.46 -11.15
N LEU A 80 -9.30 -6.99 -10.10
CA LEU A 80 -9.98 -7.82 -9.11
C LEU A 80 -10.91 -6.96 -8.26
N SER A 81 -12.08 -7.49 -7.94
CA SER A 81 -12.98 -6.91 -6.96
C SER A 81 -12.42 -7.09 -5.53
N PRO A 82 -12.80 -6.23 -4.57
CA PRO A 82 -12.48 -6.45 -3.16
C PRO A 82 -12.92 -7.82 -2.64
N ARG A 83 -14.03 -8.36 -3.15
CA ARG A 83 -14.55 -9.69 -2.81
C ARG A 83 -13.61 -10.81 -3.25
N GLU A 84 -13.05 -10.74 -4.46
CA GLU A 84 -12.06 -11.71 -4.94
C GLU A 84 -10.76 -11.62 -4.14
N ILE A 85 -10.34 -10.40 -3.78
CA ILE A 85 -9.19 -10.18 -2.91
C ILE A 85 -9.46 -10.73 -1.49
N LEU A 86 -10.66 -10.58 -0.95
CA LEU A 86 -11.05 -11.17 0.32
C LEU A 86 -11.01 -12.70 0.25
N ALA A 87 -11.49 -13.32 -0.85
CA ALA A 87 -11.40 -14.76 -1.07
C ALA A 87 -9.96 -15.25 -1.04
N PHE A 88 -9.02 -14.53 -1.66
CA PHE A 88 -7.59 -14.84 -1.57
C PHE A 88 -7.12 -14.99 -0.11
N TYR A 89 -7.49 -14.06 0.78
CA TYR A 89 -7.10 -14.13 2.20
C TYR A 89 -7.76 -15.27 2.94
N THR A 90 -9.04 -15.53 2.70
CA THR A 90 -9.78 -16.59 3.40
C THR A 90 -9.34 -18.00 2.97
N GLU A 91 -9.04 -18.19 1.69
CA GLU A 91 -8.67 -19.49 1.13
C GLU A 91 -7.19 -19.82 1.32
N HIS A 92 -6.31 -18.85 1.07
CA HIS A 92 -4.86 -19.07 1.09
C HIS A 92 -4.19 -18.67 2.41
N GLY A 93 -4.75 -17.72 3.15
CA GLY A 93 -4.15 -17.21 4.38
C GLY A 93 -3.77 -18.31 5.39
N PRO A 94 -4.65 -19.26 5.71
CA PRO A 94 -4.32 -20.37 6.62
C PRO A 94 -3.17 -21.26 6.13
N ARG A 95 -2.94 -21.36 4.80
CA ARG A 95 -1.82 -22.12 4.22
C ARG A 95 -0.52 -21.33 4.24
N ILE A 96 -0.59 -20.02 3.95
CA ILE A 96 0.56 -19.10 3.93
C ILE A 96 1.21 -19.00 5.31
N PHE A 97 0.40 -18.84 6.35
CA PHE A 97 0.85 -18.65 7.73
C PHE A 97 0.87 -19.94 8.56
N ARG A 98 0.86 -21.10 7.90
CA ARG A 98 0.96 -22.39 8.58
C ARG A 98 2.42 -22.70 8.92
N ASP A 99 2.72 -22.64 10.21
CA ASP A 99 4.03 -23.12 10.70
C ASP A 99 4.05 -24.65 10.81
N ARG A 100 4.87 -25.26 9.98
CA ARG A 100 5.06 -26.72 9.93
C ARG A 100 6.21 -27.23 10.81
N SER A 101 6.95 -26.36 11.49
CA SER A 101 8.16 -26.73 12.23
C SER A 101 7.86 -27.16 13.66
N ARG A 102 8.23 -28.38 14.01
CA ARG A 102 8.23 -28.91 15.40
C ARG A 102 9.30 -28.27 16.30
N MET A 103 10.36 -27.64 15.72
CA MET A 103 11.48 -27.01 16.42
C MET A 103 11.39 -25.47 16.34
N ARG A 104 10.26 -24.91 16.80
CA ARG A 104 9.87 -23.49 16.62
C ARG A 104 10.86 -22.44 17.18
N GLY A 105 11.37 -22.65 18.39
CA GLY A 105 12.14 -21.60 19.09
C GLY A 105 13.53 -21.33 18.53
N LEU A 106 14.33 -22.38 18.36
CA LEU A 106 15.76 -22.22 18.01
C LEU A 106 15.96 -21.87 16.53
N ARG A 107 15.14 -22.41 15.64
CA ARG A 107 15.23 -22.15 14.21
C ARG A 107 14.79 -20.73 13.83
N HIS A 108 13.82 -20.17 14.54
CA HIS A 108 13.34 -18.79 14.31
C HIS A 108 14.35 -17.72 14.73
N LEU A 109 15.28 -18.03 15.62
CA LEU A 109 16.38 -17.13 15.95
C LEU A 109 17.36 -16.91 14.79
N LEU A 110 17.44 -17.86 13.84
CA LEU A 110 18.43 -17.83 12.76
C LEU A 110 17.82 -17.73 11.36
N ARG A 111 16.51 -17.93 11.20
CA ARG A 111 15.82 -17.93 9.89
C ARG A 111 14.43 -17.32 9.99
N ALA A 112 13.92 -16.85 8.85
CA ALA A 112 12.53 -16.37 8.73
C ALA A 112 11.54 -17.45 9.19
N LYS A 113 10.44 -17.02 9.80
CA LYS A 113 9.40 -17.89 10.39
C LYS A 113 8.71 -18.73 9.33
N TYR A 114 8.44 -18.15 8.16
CA TYR A 114 7.75 -18.78 7.03
C TYR A 114 8.62 -18.81 5.78
N GLY A 115 8.40 -19.82 4.91
CA GLY A 115 8.94 -19.82 3.56
C GLY A 115 8.07 -18.99 2.62
N SER A 116 8.65 -18.39 1.59
CA SER A 116 7.91 -17.65 0.56
C SER A 116 7.09 -18.53 -0.40
N GLY A 117 7.36 -19.85 -0.45
CA GLY A 117 6.72 -20.77 -1.38
C GLY A 117 5.20 -20.76 -1.34
N PRO A 118 4.53 -20.93 -0.17
CA PRO A 118 3.07 -20.91 -0.08
C PRO A 118 2.47 -19.57 -0.53
N LEU A 119 3.08 -18.44 -0.15
CA LEU A 119 2.64 -17.12 -0.59
C LEU A 119 2.81 -16.97 -2.11
N LYS A 120 3.97 -17.37 -2.65
CA LYS A 120 4.23 -17.31 -4.09
C LYS A 120 3.22 -18.13 -4.88
N ALA A 121 2.92 -19.35 -4.44
CA ALA A 121 1.94 -20.22 -5.10
C ALA A 121 0.54 -19.57 -5.13
N ALA A 122 0.08 -19.04 -3.99
CA ALA A 122 -1.21 -18.35 -3.89
C ALA A 122 -1.27 -17.08 -4.77
N LEU A 123 -0.21 -16.28 -4.79
CA LEU A 123 -0.14 -15.09 -5.63
C LEU A 123 -0.10 -15.45 -7.13
N THR A 124 0.59 -16.56 -7.48
CA THR A 124 0.63 -17.03 -8.88
C THR A 124 -0.74 -17.55 -9.33
N GLU A 125 -1.51 -18.20 -8.44
CA GLU A 125 -2.88 -18.63 -8.73
C GLU A 125 -3.80 -17.44 -9.05
N VAL A 126 -3.64 -16.31 -8.35
CA VAL A 126 -4.48 -15.13 -8.51
C VAL A 126 -4.00 -14.18 -9.61
N PHE A 127 -2.72 -13.91 -9.68
CA PHE A 127 -2.18 -12.94 -10.63
C PHE A 127 -1.68 -13.56 -11.94
N GLY A 128 -1.36 -14.87 -11.96
CA GLY A 128 -0.81 -15.53 -13.13
C GLY A 128 0.51 -14.88 -13.59
N ASP A 129 0.60 -14.66 -14.88
CA ASP A 129 1.76 -14.04 -15.53
C ASP A 129 1.60 -12.53 -15.71
N ARG A 130 0.52 -11.92 -15.20
CA ARG A 130 0.25 -10.49 -15.34
C ARG A 130 1.40 -9.64 -14.83
N THR A 131 1.68 -8.57 -15.56
CA THR A 131 2.70 -7.60 -15.21
C THR A 131 2.13 -6.42 -14.43
N PHE A 132 2.99 -5.71 -13.72
CA PHE A 132 2.62 -4.51 -12.98
C PHE A 132 2.10 -3.39 -13.89
N GLY A 133 2.62 -3.32 -15.13
CA GLY A 133 2.21 -2.34 -16.14
C GLY A 133 0.80 -2.56 -16.71
N GLU A 134 0.21 -3.75 -16.53
CA GLU A 134 -1.18 -4.04 -16.93
C GLU A 134 -2.22 -3.42 -15.99
N SER A 135 -1.78 -2.76 -14.93
CA SER A 135 -2.69 -2.07 -14.03
C SER A 135 -3.51 -1.01 -14.75
N THR A 136 -4.81 -1.02 -14.53
CA THR A 136 -5.77 -0.01 -15.03
C THR A 136 -5.87 1.21 -14.12
N LYS A 137 -5.06 1.26 -13.07
CA LYS A 137 -4.99 2.36 -12.09
C LYS A 137 -3.54 2.76 -11.82
N ARG A 138 -3.33 4.02 -11.44
CA ARG A 138 -2.02 4.44 -10.91
C ARG A 138 -1.79 3.76 -9.58
N ILE A 139 -0.68 3.05 -9.46
CA ILE A 139 -0.33 2.33 -8.22
C ILE A 139 1.08 2.71 -7.79
N VAL A 140 1.24 2.89 -6.48
CA VAL A 140 2.54 3.01 -5.81
C VAL A 140 2.61 1.97 -4.70
N ILE A 141 3.64 1.12 -4.73
CA ILE A 141 3.87 0.08 -3.72
C ILE A 141 5.24 0.25 -3.10
N THR A 142 5.27 0.24 -1.78
CA THR A 142 6.49 0.44 -1.00
C THR A 142 7.27 -0.85 -0.82
N SER A 143 8.58 -0.77 -0.90
CA SER A 143 9.55 -1.79 -0.51
C SER A 143 10.82 -1.10 0.00
N TYR A 144 11.80 -1.86 0.47
CA TYR A 144 13.11 -1.36 0.89
C TYR A 144 14.22 -2.24 0.32
N ASN A 145 15.23 -1.62 -0.28
CA ASN A 145 16.38 -2.32 -0.85
C ASN A 145 17.53 -2.35 0.15
N VAL A 146 17.69 -3.47 0.83
CA VAL A 146 18.78 -3.64 1.83
C VAL A 146 20.18 -3.72 1.21
N ALA A 147 20.30 -3.99 -0.11
CA ALA A 147 21.60 -4.02 -0.76
C ALA A 147 22.13 -2.62 -1.06
N ALA A 148 21.22 -1.67 -1.34
CA ALA A 148 21.55 -0.28 -1.59
C ALA A 148 21.34 0.63 -0.36
N ASP A 149 20.74 0.09 0.70
CA ASP A 149 20.32 0.82 1.90
C ASP A 149 19.42 2.01 1.58
N ASP A 150 18.43 1.78 0.69
CA ASP A 150 17.57 2.83 0.14
C ASP A 150 16.11 2.38 0.02
N VAL A 151 15.21 3.36 0.01
CA VAL A 151 13.78 3.12 -0.22
C VAL A 151 13.54 2.68 -1.66
N TYR A 152 12.63 1.73 -1.84
CA TYR A 152 12.24 1.26 -3.16
C TYR A 152 10.73 1.44 -3.35
N LEU A 153 10.37 2.16 -4.41
CA LEU A 153 8.98 2.35 -4.80
C LEU A 153 8.73 1.68 -6.15
N PHE A 154 7.84 0.70 -6.16
CA PHE A 154 7.24 0.24 -7.40
C PHE A 154 6.17 1.24 -7.83
N ARG A 155 6.26 1.71 -9.06
CA ARG A 155 5.33 2.68 -9.64
C ARG A 155 4.86 2.21 -11.00
N THR A 156 3.54 2.20 -11.20
CA THR A 156 2.97 1.98 -12.54
C THR A 156 3.52 3.03 -13.51
N PRO A 157 3.52 2.76 -14.83
CA PRO A 157 4.07 3.69 -15.81
C PRO A 157 3.14 4.90 -16.06
N HIS A 158 2.80 5.62 -14.99
CA HIS A 158 1.95 6.81 -15.04
C HIS A 158 2.71 8.10 -15.38
N LEU A 159 4.01 7.99 -15.62
CA LEU A 159 4.88 9.04 -16.15
C LEU A 159 5.85 8.43 -17.17
N PRO A 160 6.28 9.18 -18.20
CA PRO A 160 7.20 8.70 -19.25
C PRO A 160 8.59 8.36 -18.71
N THR A 161 8.94 8.82 -17.51
CA THR A 161 10.22 8.53 -16.84
C THR A 161 10.20 7.21 -16.04
N LEU A 162 9.03 6.64 -15.78
CA LEU A 162 8.87 5.43 -14.97
C LEU A 162 9.01 4.17 -15.83
N LYS A 163 10.26 3.84 -16.22
CA LYS A 163 10.58 2.77 -17.17
C LYS A 163 11.05 1.47 -16.51
N ARG A 164 11.20 1.42 -15.18
CA ARG A 164 11.83 0.31 -14.48
C ARG A 164 10.88 -0.87 -14.23
N ASP A 165 9.72 -0.59 -13.61
CA ASP A 165 8.94 -1.62 -12.92
C ASP A 165 7.77 -2.20 -13.75
N TRP A 166 7.40 -1.61 -14.87
CA TRP A 166 6.18 -1.95 -15.59
C TRP A 166 6.15 -3.37 -16.17
N ARG A 167 7.33 -3.95 -16.47
CA ARG A 167 7.47 -5.34 -16.95
C ARG A 167 7.54 -6.37 -15.84
N GLU A 168 7.67 -5.92 -14.59
CA GLU A 168 7.75 -6.84 -13.47
C GLU A 168 6.44 -7.60 -13.29
N LYS A 169 6.55 -8.91 -13.00
CA LYS A 169 5.38 -9.71 -12.66
C LYS A 169 4.74 -9.19 -11.38
N ALA A 170 3.42 -9.05 -11.36
CA ALA A 170 2.67 -8.64 -10.18
C ALA A 170 2.99 -9.53 -8.95
N VAL A 171 3.23 -10.83 -9.18
CA VAL A 171 3.68 -11.78 -8.15
C VAL A 171 5.00 -11.34 -7.52
N ASN A 172 5.95 -10.85 -8.30
CA ASN A 172 7.25 -10.39 -7.80
C ASN A 172 7.11 -9.13 -6.95
N VAL A 173 6.31 -8.17 -7.43
CA VAL A 173 6.01 -6.93 -6.67
C VAL A 173 5.32 -7.27 -5.34
N ALA A 174 4.34 -8.18 -5.35
CA ALA A 174 3.65 -8.63 -4.15
C ALA A 174 4.59 -9.30 -3.14
N LEU A 175 5.49 -10.18 -3.63
CA LEU A 175 6.49 -10.85 -2.79
C LEU A 175 7.49 -9.85 -2.18
N ALA A 176 7.96 -8.88 -2.97
CA ALA A 176 8.92 -7.87 -2.50
C ALA A 176 8.32 -7.01 -1.39
N THR A 177 7.12 -6.45 -1.61
CA THR A 177 6.47 -5.60 -0.62
C THR A 177 6.08 -6.34 0.66
N SER A 178 5.85 -7.67 0.57
CA SER A 178 5.40 -8.51 1.69
C SER A 178 6.53 -9.25 2.43
N ALA A 179 7.78 -9.07 2.02
CA ALA A 179 8.94 -9.75 2.60
C ALA A 179 9.31 -9.18 3.99
N ALA A 180 8.39 -9.31 4.95
CA ALA A 180 8.54 -8.74 6.29
C ALA A 180 9.72 -9.39 7.04
N PRO A 181 10.68 -8.58 7.55
CA PRO A 181 11.80 -9.09 8.34
C PRO A 181 11.33 -10.01 9.46
N THR A 182 12.05 -11.10 9.68
CA THR A 182 11.76 -12.19 10.61
C THR A 182 10.59 -13.11 10.22
N TYR A 183 9.63 -12.66 9.41
CA TYR A 183 8.49 -13.46 8.97
C TYR A 183 8.73 -14.15 7.64
N LEU A 184 9.15 -13.42 6.62
CA LEU A 184 9.40 -13.93 5.26
C LEU A 184 10.80 -13.57 4.79
N PRO A 185 11.43 -14.39 3.94
CA PRO A 185 12.74 -14.08 3.36
C PRO A 185 12.62 -12.90 2.39
N GLY A 186 13.69 -12.07 2.33
CA GLY A 186 13.80 -11.01 1.34
C GLY A 186 13.80 -11.55 -0.09
N MET A 187 13.33 -10.74 -1.03
CA MET A 187 13.26 -11.09 -2.45
C MET A 187 14.42 -10.48 -3.23
N ALA A 188 15.05 -11.29 -4.08
CA ALA A 188 16.01 -10.80 -5.06
C ALA A 188 15.28 -10.43 -6.35
N LEU A 189 15.51 -9.21 -6.85
CA LEU A 189 14.92 -8.71 -8.08
C LEU A 189 15.93 -7.77 -8.76
N ASP A 190 16.37 -8.07 -9.97
CA ASP A 190 17.29 -7.25 -10.79
C ASP A 190 18.49 -6.67 -10.02
N GLY A 191 19.16 -7.51 -9.23
CA GLY A 191 20.29 -7.11 -8.39
C GLY A 191 19.92 -6.42 -7.08
N ALA A 192 18.68 -6.02 -6.88
CA ALA A 192 18.18 -5.51 -5.61
C ALA A 192 17.86 -6.65 -4.63
N ARG A 193 17.95 -6.36 -3.34
CA ARG A 193 17.51 -7.23 -2.23
C ARG A 193 16.38 -6.54 -1.50
N LEU A 194 15.15 -6.89 -1.85
CA LEU A 194 13.96 -6.19 -1.41
C LEU A 194 13.34 -6.86 -0.19
N ILE A 195 12.94 -6.04 0.76
CA ILE A 195 12.16 -6.41 1.93
C ILE A 195 10.89 -5.55 2.02
N ASP A 196 10.00 -5.92 2.92
CA ASP A 196 8.72 -5.25 3.16
C ASP A 196 8.89 -3.74 3.37
N GLY A 197 8.10 -2.96 2.64
CA GLY A 197 8.07 -1.51 2.78
C GLY A 197 7.60 -1.00 4.14
N GLY A 198 6.99 -1.88 4.95
CA GLY A 198 6.55 -1.55 6.30
C GLY A 198 7.68 -1.12 7.24
N VAL A 199 8.93 -1.42 6.93
CA VAL A 199 10.08 -0.97 7.71
C VAL A 199 10.25 0.55 7.70
N TRP A 200 9.74 1.26 6.68
CA TRP A 200 9.85 2.72 6.56
C TRP A 200 8.53 3.42 6.21
N ALA A 201 7.58 2.76 5.55
CA ALA A 201 6.31 3.32 5.08
C ALA A 201 5.15 2.34 5.27
N ASN A 202 4.93 1.85 6.52
CA ASN A 202 3.82 0.93 6.80
C ASN A 202 2.46 1.53 6.46
N ASN A 203 2.29 2.84 6.67
CA ASN A 203 1.18 3.64 6.15
C ASN A 203 1.69 4.45 4.96
N PRO A 204 1.27 4.12 3.71
CA PRO A 204 1.80 4.75 2.51
C PRO A 204 1.15 6.10 2.17
N SER A 205 0.30 6.68 3.05
CA SER A 205 -0.43 7.92 2.76
C SER A 205 0.48 9.09 2.43
N MET A 206 1.62 9.22 3.14
CA MET A 206 2.58 10.30 2.88
C MET A 206 3.33 10.07 1.56
N VAL A 207 3.68 8.82 1.26
CA VAL A 207 4.29 8.43 -0.01
C VAL A 207 3.37 8.76 -1.18
N ALA A 208 2.09 8.42 -1.06
CA ALA A 208 1.08 8.71 -2.09
C ALA A 208 0.83 10.21 -2.25
N LEU A 209 0.80 10.96 -1.14
CA LEU A 209 0.70 12.43 -1.20
C LEU A 209 1.91 13.03 -1.93
N THR A 210 3.11 12.57 -1.61
CA THR A 210 4.34 13.02 -2.27
C THR A 210 4.33 12.70 -3.76
N GLU A 211 3.88 11.49 -4.15
CA GLU A 211 3.73 11.11 -5.57
C GLU A 211 2.72 12.03 -6.29
N ALA A 212 1.61 12.35 -5.65
CA ALA A 212 0.59 13.23 -6.23
C ALA A 212 1.09 14.65 -6.45
N ILE A 213 1.67 15.29 -5.42
CA ILE A 213 2.04 16.71 -5.48
C ILE A 213 3.37 16.95 -6.21
N GLY A 214 4.31 16.02 -6.16
CA GLY A 214 5.61 16.11 -6.83
C GLY A 214 5.53 15.61 -8.27
N PRO A 215 5.69 14.29 -8.52
CA PRO A 215 5.72 13.74 -9.88
C PRO A 215 4.47 14.03 -10.70
N LEU A 216 3.27 13.95 -10.13
CA LEU A 216 2.01 14.19 -10.84
C LEU A 216 1.58 15.66 -10.85
N SER A 217 2.29 16.54 -10.12
CA SER A 217 2.04 17.99 -10.06
C SER A 217 0.59 18.37 -9.66
N VAL A 218 -0.05 17.52 -8.86
CA VAL A 218 -1.41 17.78 -8.37
C VAL A 218 -1.38 18.92 -7.34
N PRO A 219 -2.24 19.92 -7.44
CA PRO A 219 -2.34 20.96 -6.43
C PRO A 219 -2.71 20.39 -5.05
N LEU A 220 -2.02 20.81 -4.00
CA LEU A 220 -2.18 20.28 -2.65
C LEU A 220 -3.62 20.36 -2.13
N ASN A 221 -4.33 21.43 -2.46
CA ASN A 221 -5.72 21.65 -2.08
C ASN A 221 -6.75 20.77 -2.81
N ALA A 222 -6.34 20.14 -3.93
CA ALA A 222 -7.17 19.19 -4.68
C ALA A 222 -7.13 17.78 -4.07
N VAL A 223 -6.13 17.46 -3.23
CA VAL A 223 -5.90 16.10 -2.75
C VAL A 223 -6.86 15.73 -1.62
N ARG A 224 -7.43 14.52 -1.71
CA ARG A 224 -8.14 13.84 -0.63
C ARG A 224 -7.58 12.43 -0.44
N VAL A 225 -7.54 12.00 0.82
CA VAL A 225 -6.95 10.70 1.18
C VAL A 225 -7.95 9.86 1.97
N PHE A 226 -8.29 8.70 1.46
CA PHE A 226 -8.87 7.61 2.24
C PHE A 226 -7.74 6.65 2.62
N ASN A 227 -7.42 6.60 3.91
CA ASN A 227 -6.46 5.66 4.43
C ASN A 227 -7.17 4.53 5.20
N LEU A 228 -6.92 3.30 4.77
CA LEU A 228 -7.48 2.10 5.37
C LEU A 228 -6.36 1.29 6.03
N GLY A 229 -6.43 1.18 7.35
CA GLY A 229 -5.52 0.37 8.15
C GLY A 229 -5.99 -1.08 8.31
N THR A 230 -5.16 -1.87 8.99
CA THR A 230 -5.36 -3.31 9.20
C THR A 230 -5.70 -3.67 10.65
N THR A 231 -6.27 -2.73 11.41
CA THR A 231 -6.56 -2.76 12.85
C THR A 231 -5.37 -2.46 13.75
N ILE A 232 -5.66 -1.99 14.97
CA ILE A 232 -4.68 -1.67 16.01
C ILE A 232 -4.95 -2.56 17.21
N ASP A 233 -3.98 -3.41 17.57
CA ASP A 233 -4.02 -4.19 18.82
C ASP A 233 -3.67 -3.28 20.02
N VAL A 234 -4.52 -3.24 21.03
CA VAL A 234 -4.25 -2.52 22.30
C VAL A 234 -3.34 -3.36 23.16
N ARG A 235 -2.06 -3.01 23.19
CA ARG A 235 -1.09 -3.63 24.09
C ARG A 235 -0.56 -2.64 25.11
N SER A 236 -0.59 -3.02 26.38
CA SER A 236 0.09 -2.30 27.44
C SER A 236 1.56 -2.73 27.46
N ARG A 237 2.41 -1.99 26.76
CA ARG A 237 3.85 -2.31 26.61
C ARG A 237 4.76 -1.55 27.57
N HIS A 238 4.28 -0.45 28.17
CA HIS A 238 5.08 0.51 28.91
C HIS A 238 5.94 -0.15 29.99
N ARG A 239 5.39 -0.93 30.91
CA ARG A 239 6.18 -1.57 32.00
C ARG A 239 7.29 -2.48 31.52
N ARG A 240 7.12 -3.11 30.35
CA ARG A 240 8.11 -4.04 29.78
C ARG A 240 9.21 -3.31 29.03
N LEU A 241 8.87 -2.23 28.35
CA LEU A 241 9.83 -1.48 27.52
C LEU A 241 10.51 -0.36 28.29
N ASP A 242 9.90 0.23 29.32
CA ASP A 242 10.49 1.32 30.12
C ASP A 242 11.81 0.91 30.80
N HIS A 243 11.90 -0.34 31.24
CA HIS A 243 13.10 -0.91 31.86
C HIS A 243 13.69 -2.07 31.05
N GLY A 244 13.25 -2.22 29.78
CA GLY A 244 13.63 -3.33 28.93
C GLY A 244 15.03 -3.17 28.36
N GLY A 245 15.87 -4.21 28.50
CA GLY A 245 17.11 -4.35 27.76
C GLY A 245 16.87 -4.84 26.31
N LEU A 246 17.94 -5.35 25.70
CA LEU A 246 17.95 -5.76 24.27
C LEU A 246 16.84 -6.77 23.92
N LEU A 247 16.59 -7.79 24.74
CA LEU A 247 15.62 -8.85 24.42
C LEU A 247 14.15 -8.36 24.40
N PRO A 248 13.65 -7.62 25.41
CA PRO A 248 12.30 -7.05 25.33
C PRO A 248 12.11 -6.13 24.12
N TRP A 249 13.10 -5.30 23.82
CA TRP A 249 13.03 -4.39 22.68
C TRP A 249 13.11 -5.13 21.35
N ALA A 250 13.97 -6.14 21.18
CA ALA A 250 14.11 -6.88 19.93
C ALA A 250 12.79 -7.55 19.48
N ILE A 251 11.94 -7.95 20.44
CA ILE A 251 10.65 -8.59 20.17
C ILE A 251 9.61 -7.56 19.69
N ASP A 252 9.60 -6.38 20.30
CA ASP A 252 8.55 -5.38 20.07
C ASP A 252 8.98 -4.25 19.11
N ALA A 253 10.30 -4.10 18.84
CA ALA A 253 10.86 -2.97 18.10
C ALA A 253 10.20 -2.78 16.72
N VAL A 254 10.11 -3.83 15.92
CA VAL A 254 9.57 -3.75 14.56
C VAL A 254 8.12 -3.24 14.61
N GLU A 255 7.29 -3.77 15.50
CA GLU A 255 5.91 -3.36 15.62
C GLU A 255 5.75 -1.93 16.16
N VAL A 256 6.60 -1.53 17.11
CA VAL A 256 6.64 -0.15 17.63
C VAL A 256 7.02 0.82 16.52
N LEU A 257 8.07 0.52 15.76
CA LEU A 257 8.52 1.37 14.64
C LEU A 257 7.47 1.48 13.54
N MET A 258 6.87 0.35 13.10
CA MET A 258 5.81 0.37 12.10
C MET A 258 4.60 1.20 12.55
N ARG A 259 4.23 1.10 13.83
CA ARG A 259 3.12 1.87 14.41
C ARG A 259 3.45 3.35 14.53
N ALA A 260 4.63 3.69 15.04
CA ALA A 260 5.09 5.07 15.16
C ALA A 260 5.13 5.77 13.80
N GLN A 261 5.68 5.09 12.79
CA GLN A 261 5.73 5.57 11.42
C GLN A 261 4.31 5.76 10.83
N SER A 262 3.40 4.79 11.01
CA SER A 262 2.02 4.90 10.52
C SER A 262 1.28 6.10 11.13
N GLU A 263 1.43 6.34 12.42
CA GLU A 263 0.82 7.49 13.11
C GLU A 263 1.49 8.82 12.70
N SER A 264 2.80 8.82 12.47
CA SER A 264 3.52 9.99 11.95
C SER A 264 3.03 10.36 10.56
N ALA A 265 2.97 9.39 9.63
CA ALA A 265 2.55 9.60 8.25
C ALA A 265 1.16 10.24 8.16
N ILE A 266 0.16 9.69 8.87
CA ILE A 266 -1.20 10.23 8.81
C ILE A 266 -1.33 11.61 9.45
N LYS A 267 -0.55 11.90 10.51
CA LYS A 267 -0.51 13.24 11.12
C LYS A 267 0.09 14.26 10.17
N GLN A 268 1.16 13.91 9.46
CA GLN A 268 1.78 14.74 8.44
C GLN A 268 0.81 15.03 7.29
N VAL A 269 0.16 14.01 6.73
CA VAL A 269 -0.84 14.19 5.67
C VAL A 269 -1.95 15.15 6.13
N ARG A 270 -2.50 14.93 7.33
CA ARG A 270 -3.52 15.85 7.90
C ARG A 270 -3.03 17.27 8.09
N HIS A 271 -1.74 17.46 8.36
CA HIS A 271 -1.15 18.77 8.48
C HIS A 271 -1.06 19.48 7.12
N PHE A 272 -0.67 18.75 6.07
CA PHE A 272 -0.51 19.31 4.72
C PHE A 272 -1.84 19.64 4.02
N ILE A 273 -2.80 18.71 4.04
CA ILE A 273 -4.04 18.86 3.28
C ILE A 273 -5.29 19.15 4.12
N GLY A 274 -5.12 19.30 5.45
CA GLY A 274 -6.22 19.52 6.38
C GLY A 274 -6.94 18.23 6.80
N LYS A 275 -7.47 18.21 8.02
CA LYS A 275 -8.15 17.05 8.62
C LYS A 275 -9.41 16.65 7.85
N SER A 276 -10.14 17.63 7.28
CA SER A 276 -11.37 17.42 6.51
C SER A 276 -11.16 16.67 5.19
N ASN A 277 -9.93 16.65 4.66
CA ASN A 277 -9.57 15.98 3.42
C ASN A 277 -8.96 14.58 3.64
N VAL A 278 -8.93 14.11 4.89
CA VAL A 278 -8.34 12.83 5.27
C VAL A 278 -9.34 11.99 6.06
N PHE A 279 -9.75 10.87 5.49
CA PHE A 279 -10.52 9.86 6.21
C PHE A 279 -9.61 8.67 6.53
N ARG A 280 -9.42 8.36 7.81
CA ARG A 280 -8.67 7.18 8.27
C ARG A 280 -9.60 6.22 8.97
N LEU A 281 -9.62 4.99 8.47
CA LEU A 281 -10.34 3.87 9.05
C LEU A 281 -9.33 2.84 9.56
N ASN A 282 -9.12 2.79 10.86
CA ASN A 282 -8.19 1.86 11.50
C ASN A 282 -8.64 1.57 12.94
N PRO A 283 -9.62 0.67 13.13
CA PRO A 283 -10.23 0.43 14.43
C PRO A 283 -9.25 -0.26 15.38
N THR A 284 -9.48 -0.01 16.65
CA THR A 284 -8.78 -0.67 17.74
C THR A 284 -9.46 -1.99 18.08
N VAL A 285 -8.69 -3.05 18.29
CA VAL A 285 -9.15 -4.37 18.68
C VAL A 285 -8.56 -4.79 20.01
N PRO A 286 -9.24 -5.67 20.78
CA PRO A 286 -8.71 -6.20 22.03
C PRO A 286 -7.36 -6.90 21.84
N THR A 287 -6.55 -6.89 22.90
CA THR A 287 -5.24 -7.56 22.92
C THR A 287 -5.35 -9.03 22.56
N GLY A 288 -4.57 -9.48 21.60
CA GLY A 288 -4.49 -10.89 21.19
C GLY A 288 -5.60 -11.34 20.23
N ALA A 289 -6.57 -10.48 19.90
CA ALA A 289 -7.61 -10.81 18.91
C ALA A 289 -7.04 -11.00 17.53
N VAL A 290 -5.96 -10.27 17.19
CA VAL A 290 -5.32 -10.31 15.88
C VAL A 290 -3.80 -10.17 15.99
N ALA A 291 -3.06 -10.98 15.24
CA ALA A 291 -1.62 -10.86 15.07
C ALA A 291 -1.29 -10.76 13.57
N LEU A 292 -0.04 -10.45 13.23
CA LEU A 292 0.39 -10.35 11.82
C LEU A 292 0.19 -11.66 11.03
N ASP A 293 0.23 -12.78 11.73
CA ASP A 293 0.21 -14.13 11.15
C ASP A 293 -0.88 -15.04 11.75
N LYS A 294 -1.72 -14.52 12.65
CA LYS A 294 -2.80 -15.28 13.26
C LYS A 294 -4.02 -14.39 13.47
N VAL A 295 -5.11 -14.79 12.88
CA VAL A 295 -6.36 -14.03 12.86
C VAL A 295 -7.53 -14.98 13.07
N ASP A 296 -8.48 -14.55 13.89
CA ASP A 296 -9.83 -15.11 13.93
C ASP A 296 -10.64 -14.48 12.76
N ILE A 297 -10.91 -15.30 11.74
CA ILE A 297 -11.57 -14.88 10.52
C ILE A 297 -12.97 -14.32 10.80
N GLU A 298 -13.75 -15.00 11.65
CA GLU A 298 -15.12 -14.58 11.98
C GLU A 298 -15.14 -13.25 12.73
N THR A 299 -14.25 -13.08 13.71
CA THR A 299 -14.09 -11.83 14.47
C THR A 299 -13.72 -10.67 13.54
N LEU A 300 -12.76 -10.85 12.63
CA LEU A 300 -12.38 -9.78 11.69
C LEU A 300 -13.48 -9.46 10.68
N TYR A 301 -14.18 -10.47 10.20
CA TYR A 301 -15.27 -10.26 9.26
C TYR A 301 -16.46 -9.53 9.90
N GLY A 302 -16.83 -9.91 11.13
CA GLY A 302 -17.85 -9.23 11.93
C GLY A 302 -17.47 -7.77 12.21
N LEU A 303 -16.22 -7.53 12.61
CA LEU A 303 -15.69 -6.18 12.82
C LEU A 303 -15.74 -5.35 11.54
N ALA A 304 -15.30 -5.92 10.40
CA ALA A 304 -15.35 -5.23 9.13
C ALA A 304 -16.77 -4.80 8.74
N GLY A 305 -17.76 -5.67 8.95
CA GLY A 305 -19.18 -5.36 8.70
C GLY A 305 -19.74 -4.26 9.59
N HIS A 306 -19.32 -4.19 10.85
CA HIS A 306 -19.72 -3.11 11.75
C HIS A 306 -19.07 -1.78 11.35
N VAL A 307 -17.76 -1.79 11.18
CA VAL A 307 -16.97 -0.60 10.89
C VAL A 307 -17.30 -0.01 9.50
N SER A 308 -17.61 -0.85 8.50
CA SER A 308 -18.01 -0.36 7.16
C SER A 308 -19.34 0.36 7.21
N ARG A 309 -20.34 -0.16 7.92
CA ARG A 309 -21.64 0.51 8.07
C ARG A 309 -21.51 1.89 8.70
N ASP A 310 -20.71 2.01 9.75
CA ASP A 310 -20.46 3.30 10.41
C ASP A 310 -19.69 4.27 9.50
N ALA A 311 -18.80 3.75 8.64
CA ALA A 311 -17.98 4.52 7.73
C ALA A 311 -18.70 4.90 6.42
N SER A 312 -19.66 4.10 5.94
CA SER A 312 -20.32 4.26 4.64
C SER A 312 -20.87 5.67 4.39
N PRO A 313 -21.57 6.34 5.34
CA PRO A 313 -22.05 7.72 5.11
C PRO A 313 -20.91 8.73 4.92
N ALA A 314 -19.81 8.56 5.62
CA ALA A 314 -18.65 9.45 5.50
C ALA A 314 -17.89 9.20 4.18
N VAL A 315 -17.69 7.93 3.82
CA VAL A 315 -17.05 7.55 2.55
C VAL A 315 -17.87 8.06 1.37
N HIS A 316 -19.18 7.85 1.39
CA HIS A 316 -20.08 8.36 0.35
C HIS A 316 -19.93 9.87 0.17
N ARG A 317 -20.07 10.63 1.24
CA ARG A 317 -20.01 12.11 1.21
C ARG A 317 -18.64 12.64 0.78
N MET A 318 -17.55 11.95 1.15
CA MET A 318 -16.19 12.45 0.90
C MET A 318 -15.65 12.02 -0.46
N PHE A 319 -16.02 10.84 -0.97
CA PHE A 319 -15.33 10.24 -2.09
C PHE A 319 -16.21 9.84 -3.27
N CYS A 320 -17.53 9.59 -3.10
CA CYS A 320 -18.34 9.00 -4.16
C CYS A 320 -18.85 9.99 -5.21
N ASP A 321 -18.72 11.28 -4.99
CA ASP A 321 -19.07 12.34 -5.95
C ASP A 321 -17.95 12.64 -6.99
N HIS A 322 -16.79 12.00 -6.86
CA HIS A 322 -15.69 12.05 -7.83
C HIS A 322 -15.55 10.70 -8.54
N ARG A 323 -15.29 10.73 -9.83
CA ARG A 323 -14.86 9.57 -10.60
C ARG A 323 -13.47 9.83 -11.16
N ALA A 324 -12.54 8.94 -10.86
CA ALA A 324 -11.19 9.01 -11.38
C ALA A 324 -11.20 8.83 -12.90
N PRO A 325 -10.47 9.67 -13.65
CA PRO A 325 -10.33 9.50 -15.09
C PRO A 325 -9.67 8.16 -15.42
N VAL A 326 -9.96 7.67 -16.63
CA VAL A 326 -9.34 6.43 -17.10
C VAL A 326 -7.82 6.61 -17.14
N PHE A 327 -7.12 5.69 -16.50
CA PHE A 327 -5.66 5.69 -16.52
C PHE A 327 -5.15 5.03 -17.80
N ALA A 328 -4.36 5.78 -18.58
CA ALA A 328 -3.60 5.27 -19.72
C ALA A 328 -2.12 5.18 -19.33
N PRO A 329 -1.52 3.97 -19.29
CA PRO A 329 -0.11 3.81 -18.99
C PRO A 329 0.76 4.32 -20.15
N HIS A 330 1.89 4.97 -19.86
CA HIS A 330 2.85 5.42 -20.88
C HIS A 330 3.54 4.27 -21.62
N PHE A 331 3.60 3.10 -20.98
CA PHE A 331 4.13 1.87 -21.55
C PHE A 331 3.05 0.80 -21.40
N PRO A 332 2.16 0.64 -22.40
CA PRO A 332 1.19 -0.45 -22.37
C PRO A 332 1.92 -1.79 -22.44
N ALA A 333 1.38 -2.80 -21.77
CA ALA A 333 1.82 -4.17 -21.99
C ALA A 333 1.73 -4.42 -23.50
N SER A 334 2.84 -4.76 -24.14
CA SER A 334 2.85 -5.08 -25.57
C SER A 334 1.80 -6.15 -25.82
N GLU A 335 0.92 -5.89 -26.78
CA GLU A 335 0.14 -6.94 -27.44
C GLU A 335 1.15 -7.98 -27.92
N GLY A 336 1.30 -9.07 -27.12
CA GLY A 336 2.20 -10.19 -27.41
C GLY A 336 1.49 -11.26 -28.21
#